data_bf1594a9990b64b831fa9498d699227d
#
_entry.id   bf1594a9990b64b831fa9498d699227d
#
_cell.length_a   1.000
_cell.length_b   1.000
_cell.length_c   1.000
_cell.angle_alpha   90.00
_cell.angle_beta   90.00
_cell.angle_gamma   90.00
#
_symmetry.space_group_name_H-M   'P 1'
#
loop_
_entity.id
_entity.type
_entity.pdbx_description
1 polymer ?
#
loop_
_entity_poly.entity_id
_entity_poly.type
_entity_poly.pdbx_seq_one_letter_code
_entity_poly.pdbx_strand_id
1 'polypeptide(L)'
;MKYVKNPIVIDAIQWTGTAQSFDRIRSAFPDMGWSPGPMGTRSFLVLNKQGDMTASCGDYIVRGVEGEYYPCPSSVFEATHTKLEDADGPK
;
A
#
# COMPACT_ATOMS: atom_id res chain seq x y z
N MET A 1 -5.11 -5.71 33.14
CA MET A 1 -4.00 -6.41 32.51
C MET A 1 -3.88 -6.03 31.04
N LYS A 2 -2.67 -5.85 30.57
CA LYS A 2 -2.44 -5.43 29.19
C LYS A 2 -2.04 -6.62 28.33
N TYR A 3 -2.49 -6.63 27.09
CA TYR A 3 -2.12 -7.65 26.12
C TYR A 3 -1.54 -6.98 24.89
N VAL A 4 -0.58 -7.64 24.28
CA VAL A 4 0.02 -7.18 23.04
C VAL A 4 -0.31 -8.22 21.98
N LYS A 5 -0.92 -7.78 20.89
CA LYS A 5 -1.12 -8.65 19.75
C LYS A 5 0.21 -8.88 19.07
N ASN A 6 0.37 -10.07 18.54
CA ASN A 6 1.54 -10.36 17.72
C ASN A 6 1.54 -9.38 16.53
N PRO A 7 2.71 -8.84 16.19
CA PRO A 7 2.78 -7.95 15.04
C PRO A 7 2.32 -8.67 13.78
N ILE A 8 1.58 -7.95 12.95
CA ILE A 8 1.17 -8.46 11.66
C ILE A 8 2.07 -7.82 10.62
N VAL A 9 2.79 -8.64 9.87
CA VAL A 9 3.67 -8.15 8.81
C VAL A 9 2.87 -8.06 7.53
N ILE A 10 2.87 -6.88 6.93
CA ILE A 10 2.20 -6.64 5.65
C ILE A 10 3.22 -6.09 4.67
N ASP A 11 2.91 -6.22 3.40
CA ASP A 11 3.72 -5.62 2.35
C ASP A 11 3.07 -4.32 1.89
N ALA A 12 3.87 -3.29 1.72
CA ALA A 12 3.37 -2.01 1.26
C ALA A 12 4.42 -1.32 0.41
N ILE A 13 3.98 -0.66 -0.65
CA ILE A 13 4.86 0.09 -1.55
C ILE A 13 4.18 1.41 -1.85
N GLN A 14 4.92 2.50 -1.74
CA GLN A 14 4.36 3.81 -1.98
C GLN A 14 4.23 4.09 -3.47
N TRP A 15 3.06 4.55 -3.88
CA TRP A 15 2.78 5.04 -5.21
C TRP A 15 3.15 6.51 -5.25
N THR A 16 4.15 6.86 -6.06
CA THR A 16 4.63 8.25 -6.11
C THR A 16 4.26 8.95 -7.41
N GLY A 17 3.42 8.33 -8.22
CA GLY A 17 3.00 8.93 -9.49
C GLY A 17 3.99 8.73 -10.61
N THR A 18 5.02 7.90 -10.43
CA THR A 18 6.06 7.66 -11.43
C THR A 18 5.93 6.26 -12.00
N ALA A 19 6.42 6.08 -13.24
CA ALA A 19 6.46 4.76 -13.84
C ALA A 19 7.32 3.81 -13.02
N GLN A 20 8.39 4.31 -12.44
CA GLN A 20 9.26 3.49 -11.59
C GLN A 20 8.52 2.93 -10.39
N SER A 21 7.75 3.77 -9.69
CA SER A 21 7.01 3.28 -8.52
C SER A 21 5.93 2.28 -8.95
N PHE A 22 5.30 2.50 -10.10
CA PHE A 22 4.30 1.56 -10.59
C PHE A 22 4.92 0.22 -10.94
N ASP A 23 6.11 0.24 -11.55
CA ASP A 23 6.82 -1.01 -11.85
C ASP A 23 7.16 -1.78 -10.59
N ARG A 24 7.57 -1.08 -9.54
CA ARG A 24 7.85 -1.73 -8.26
C ARG A 24 6.60 -2.38 -7.68
N ILE A 25 5.49 -1.68 -7.75
CA ILE A 25 4.21 -2.21 -7.25
C ILE A 25 3.85 -3.46 -8.03
N ARG A 26 3.94 -3.42 -9.35
CA ARG A 26 3.57 -4.56 -10.18
C ARG A 26 4.52 -5.73 -10.00
N SER A 27 5.80 -5.46 -9.77
CA SER A 27 6.77 -6.52 -9.52
C SER A 27 6.52 -7.21 -8.18
N ALA A 28 6.17 -6.43 -7.16
CA ALA A 28 5.92 -6.98 -5.84
C ALA A 28 4.54 -7.63 -5.73
N PHE A 29 3.56 -7.11 -6.46
CA PHE A 29 2.17 -7.56 -6.39
C PHE A 29 1.68 -7.96 -7.78
N PRO A 30 2.25 -9.05 -8.36
CA PRO A 30 1.93 -9.40 -9.73
C PRO A 30 0.48 -9.83 -9.94
N ASP A 31 -0.20 -10.25 -8.88
CA ASP A 31 -1.59 -10.67 -8.96
C ASP A 31 -2.58 -9.56 -8.57
N MET A 32 -2.09 -8.34 -8.34
CA MET A 32 -2.98 -7.23 -8.04
C MET A 32 -3.76 -6.81 -9.28
N GLY A 33 -5.09 -6.77 -9.17
CA GLY A 33 -5.91 -6.21 -10.22
C GLY A 33 -5.88 -4.70 -10.17
N TRP A 34 -5.82 -4.06 -11.32
CA TRP A 34 -5.77 -2.61 -11.38
C TRP A 34 -6.35 -2.12 -12.70
N SER A 35 -6.68 -0.83 -12.72
CA SER A 35 -7.18 -0.18 -13.93
C SER A 35 -6.67 1.27 -13.94
N PRO A 36 -6.44 1.85 -15.12
CA PRO A 36 -5.97 3.23 -15.17
C PRO A 36 -6.99 4.18 -14.55
N GLY A 37 -6.50 5.19 -13.86
CA GLY A 37 -7.34 6.26 -13.37
C GLY A 37 -7.56 7.33 -14.44
N PRO A 38 -8.24 8.42 -14.07
CA PRO A 38 -8.47 9.49 -15.04
C PRO A 38 -7.17 10.08 -15.54
N MET A 39 -7.15 10.42 -16.81
CA MET A 39 -5.96 10.96 -17.44
C MET A 39 -5.52 12.24 -16.74
N GLY A 40 -4.22 12.37 -16.51
CA GLY A 40 -3.65 13.56 -15.90
C GLY A 40 -3.68 13.59 -14.38
N THR A 41 -4.31 12.62 -13.74
CA THR A 41 -4.42 12.62 -12.27
C THR A 41 -3.32 11.83 -11.58
N ARG A 42 -2.51 11.09 -12.33
CA ARG A 42 -1.48 10.20 -11.78
C ARG A 42 -2.06 9.27 -10.73
N SER A 43 -3.24 8.75 -11.01
CA SER A 43 -3.90 7.81 -10.13
C SER A 43 -4.24 6.55 -10.88
N PHE A 44 -4.53 5.48 -10.15
CA PHE A 44 -5.03 4.25 -10.75
C PHE A 44 -6.00 3.62 -9.78
N LEU A 45 -6.80 2.69 -10.30
CA LEU A 45 -7.76 1.97 -9.48
C LEU A 45 -7.15 0.66 -9.04
N VAL A 46 -7.28 0.37 -7.76
CA VAL A 46 -6.96 -0.94 -7.20
C VAL A 46 -8.26 -1.71 -7.13
N LEU A 47 -8.30 -2.85 -7.79
CA LEU A 47 -9.52 -3.66 -7.85
C LEU A 47 -9.62 -4.49 -6.59
N ASN A 48 -10.72 -4.37 -5.90
CA ASN A 48 -10.94 -5.00 -4.61
C ASN A 48 -12.32 -5.63 -4.61
N LYS A 49 -12.49 -6.71 -3.86
CA LYS A 49 -13.78 -7.40 -3.80
C LYS A 49 -14.90 -6.52 -3.29
N GLN A 50 -14.56 -5.54 -2.48
CA GLN A 50 -15.55 -4.64 -1.89
C GLN A 50 -15.79 -3.40 -2.75
N GLY A 51 -15.14 -3.31 -3.90
CA GLY A 51 -15.26 -2.19 -4.80
C GLY A 51 -13.90 -1.65 -5.16
N ASP A 52 -13.82 -0.96 -6.30
CA ASP A 52 -12.56 -0.39 -6.76
C ASP A 52 -12.21 0.81 -5.91
N MET A 53 -10.93 0.95 -5.58
CA MET A 53 -10.44 2.04 -4.76
C MET A 53 -9.40 2.83 -5.53
N THR A 54 -9.47 4.16 -5.43
CA THR A 54 -8.54 5.03 -6.14
C THR A 54 -7.23 5.17 -5.36
N ALA A 55 -6.12 4.87 -6.03
CA ALA A 55 -4.79 5.13 -5.48
C ALA A 55 -4.31 6.47 -6.02
N SER A 56 -4.15 7.43 -5.15
CA SER A 56 -3.68 8.77 -5.50
C SER A 56 -2.18 8.88 -5.24
N CYS A 57 -1.56 9.83 -5.90
CA CYS A 57 -0.12 10.04 -5.73
C CYS A 57 0.21 10.24 -4.25
N GLY A 58 1.16 9.46 -3.75
CA GLY A 58 1.54 9.49 -2.34
C GLY A 58 0.97 8.35 -1.51
N ASP A 59 -0.09 7.72 -1.98
CA ASP A 59 -0.70 6.62 -1.24
C ASP A 59 0.21 5.40 -1.22
N TYR A 60 0.13 4.64 -0.14
CA TYR A 60 0.76 3.33 -0.09
C TYR A 60 -0.20 2.29 -0.63
N ILE A 61 0.32 1.38 -1.43
CA ILE A 61 -0.46 0.22 -1.89
C ILE A 61 -0.11 -0.91 -0.94
N VAL A 62 -1.12 -1.43 -0.28
CA VAL A 62 -0.96 -2.41 0.79
C VAL A 62 -1.54 -3.73 0.35
N ARG A 63 -0.80 -4.81 0.64
CA ARG A 63 -1.35 -6.15 0.55
C ARG A 63 -1.64 -6.61 1.98
N GLY A 64 -2.92 -6.78 2.30
CA GLY A 64 -3.35 -7.17 3.62
C GLY A 64 -3.10 -8.63 3.92
N VAL A 65 -3.42 -9.02 5.15
CA VAL A 65 -3.10 -10.38 5.63
C VAL A 65 -3.86 -11.46 4.89
N GLU A 66 -4.99 -11.12 4.28
CA GLU A 66 -5.79 -12.08 3.52
C GLU A 66 -5.51 -12.01 2.02
N GLY A 67 -4.49 -11.28 1.64
CA GLY A 67 -4.13 -11.15 0.23
C GLY A 67 -4.88 -10.05 -0.52
N GLU A 68 -5.70 -9.29 0.17
CA GLU A 68 -6.43 -8.19 -0.45
C GLU A 68 -5.51 -6.99 -0.64
N TYR A 69 -5.78 -6.21 -1.67
CA TYR A 69 -5.00 -5.01 -1.98
C TYR A 69 -5.86 -3.78 -1.77
N TYR A 70 -5.25 -2.72 -1.22
CA TYR A 70 -5.96 -1.47 -1.05
C TYR A 70 -4.96 -0.31 -0.94
N PRO A 71 -5.36 0.91 -1.34
CA PRO A 71 -4.53 2.09 -1.13
C PRO A 71 -4.77 2.64 0.27
N CYS A 72 -3.71 3.20 0.85
CA CYS A 72 -3.80 3.84 2.17
C CYS A 72 -3.09 5.18 2.08
N PRO A 73 -3.74 6.29 2.46
CA PRO A 73 -3.09 7.60 2.43
C PRO A 73 -1.82 7.59 3.25
N SER A 74 -0.80 8.29 2.77
CA SER A 74 0.52 8.24 3.42
C SER A 74 0.47 8.71 4.86
N SER A 75 -0.31 9.75 5.15
CA SER A 75 -0.39 10.26 6.51
C SER A 75 -0.99 9.22 7.46
N VAL A 76 -2.02 8.50 7.00
CA VAL A 76 -2.63 7.45 7.81
C VAL A 76 -1.68 6.26 7.93
N PHE A 77 -1.07 5.87 6.82
CA PHE A 77 -0.18 4.72 6.82
C PHE A 77 1.00 4.94 7.77
N GLU A 78 1.62 6.11 7.68
CA GLU A 78 2.80 6.41 8.48
C GLU A 78 2.47 6.58 9.95
N ALA A 79 1.24 6.98 10.26
CA ALA A 79 0.80 7.09 11.65
C ALA A 79 0.49 5.74 12.29
N THR A 80 0.11 4.74 11.49
CA THR A 80 -0.36 3.47 12.03
C THR A 80 0.59 2.29 11.77
N HIS A 81 1.61 2.49 10.93
CA HIS A 81 2.52 1.41 10.56
C HIS A 81 3.95 1.87 10.75
N THR A 82 4.80 0.92 11.13
CA THR A 82 6.23 1.18 11.29
C THR A 82 6.98 0.29 10.31
N LYS A 83 7.91 0.87 9.58
CA LYS A 83 8.77 0.07 8.71
C LYS A 83 9.61 -0.87 9.54
N LEU A 84 9.78 -2.08 9.06
CA LEU A 84 10.58 -3.05 9.81
C LEU A 84 12.02 -2.61 9.98
N GLU A 85 12.62 -2.03 8.96
CA GLU A 85 13.98 -1.56 9.09
C GLU A 85 14.09 -0.41 10.09
N ASP A 86 13.06 0.43 10.22
CA ASP A 86 13.03 1.46 11.25
C ASP A 86 12.82 0.85 12.63
N ALA A 87 11.99 -0.18 12.68
CA ALA A 87 11.74 -0.88 13.96
C ALA A 87 12.99 -1.58 14.45
N ASP A 88 13.82 -2.04 13.53
CA ASP A 88 15.08 -2.71 13.87
C ASP A 88 16.23 -1.75 14.06
N GLY A 89 16.02 -0.50 13.80
CA GLY A 89 17.06 0.49 13.94
C GLY A 89 17.49 0.65 15.38
N PRO A 90 18.57 1.39 15.58
CA PRO A 90 19.01 1.66 16.96
C PRO A 90 17.90 2.36 17.71
N LYS A 91 17.67 1.88 18.86
CA LYS A 91 16.60 2.44 19.68
C LYS A 91 17.17 3.44 20.65
#